data_e455ff1a2000a4fa38b88c118eb64147
#
_entry.id   e455ff1a2000a4fa38b88c118eb64147
#
_cell.length_a   1.000
_cell.length_b   1.000
_cell.length_c   1.000
_cell.angle_alpha   90.00
_cell.angle_beta   90.00
_cell.angle_gamma   90.00
#
_symmetry.space_group_name_H-M   'P 1'
#
loop_
_entity.id
_entity.type
_entity.pdbx_description
1 polymer ?
#
loop_
_entity_poly.entity_id
_entity_poly.type
_entity_poly.pdbx_seq_one_letter_code
_entity_poly.pdbx_strand_id
1 'polypeptide(L)'
;MSTKNQNNEEEVDLGSLFVIIGKGFKNFFNFIGSIFRGIFHFFISILLFFKQHFKKFVIAALLGGIVGAYLESDSEDRYGSNLLVQPNFKSTLQLYKNISYYNELVKQEKVLLLASIFNIDTLKASGLKKFEITPVINNNDIINAYDQFILTVDTLTVSSYNFNQFKTSFTDYDYKLHDIVVEAKYNDVFNGLDKVIIASVINNNYFDRIKKLTNENLTRTDSLLRESLIKVDSLRQVYMRVMLEESKKEFTGTSIDLGGSKTTTKEIELFSTDIKINEELGLIA
;
A
#
# COMPACT_ATOMS: atom_id res chain seq x y z
N MET A 1 39.40 -89.21 11.99
CA MET A 1 38.11 -88.70 11.44
C MET A 1 38.29 -87.31 11.01
N SER A 2 38.33 -87.12 9.70
CA SER A 2 38.65 -85.83 9.06
C SER A 2 37.34 -85.19 8.55
N THR A 3 37.00 -84.01 9.08
CA THR A 3 35.89 -83.21 8.60
C THR A 3 36.43 -82.13 7.66
N LYS A 4 36.12 -82.35 6.41
CA LYS A 4 36.46 -81.47 5.28
C LYS A 4 35.47 -80.34 5.23
N ASN A 5 35.93 -79.14 5.59
CA ASN A 5 35.18 -77.90 5.32
C ASN A 5 35.24 -77.64 3.81
N GLN A 6 34.12 -77.69 3.13
CA GLN A 6 33.94 -77.13 1.78
C GLN A 6 33.61 -75.69 1.89
N ASN A 7 34.54 -74.79 1.52
CA ASN A 7 34.26 -73.42 1.16
C ASN A 7 33.60 -73.43 -0.22
N ASN A 8 32.31 -73.19 -0.30
CA ASN A 8 31.65 -72.83 -1.54
C ASN A 8 32.00 -71.37 -1.81
N GLU A 9 33.05 -71.12 -2.55
CA GLU A 9 33.20 -69.81 -3.27
C GLU A 9 32.15 -69.85 -4.36
N GLU A 10 31.07 -69.09 -4.18
CA GLU A 10 30.12 -68.79 -5.26
C GLU A 10 30.88 -67.94 -6.33
N GLU A 11 31.41 -68.64 -7.32
CA GLU A 11 31.87 -68.01 -8.56
C GLU A 11 30.65 -67.31 -9.16
N VAL A 12 30.55 -65.98 -8.98
CA VAL A 12 29.52 -65.19 -9.63
C VAL A 12 29.82 -65.20 -11.17
N ASP A 13 29.09 -66.07 -11.87
CA ASP A 13 29.21 -66.15 -13.32
C ASP A 13 28.84 -64.79 -13.93
N LEU A 14 29.85 -64.07 -14.45
CA LEU A 14 29.70 -62.81 -15.12
C LEU A 14 28.67 -62.89 -16.25
N GLY A 15 28.50 -64.05 -16.89
CA GLY A 15 27.44 -64.28 -17.89
C GLY A 15 26.03 -64.17 -17.30
N SER A 16 25.81 -64.70 -16.11
CA SER A 16 24.51 -64.61 -15.43
C SER A 16 24.17 -63.15 -15.03
N LEU A 17 25.18 -62.36 -14.68
CA LEU A 17 25.05 -60.95 -14.32
C LEU A 17 24.64 -60.12 -15.55
N PHE A 18 25.26 -60.35 -16.70
CA PHE A 18 24.84 -59.72 -17.95
C PHE A 18 23.43 -60.07 -18.40
N VAL A 19 23.00 -61.32 -18.17
CA VAL A 19 21.64 -61.77 -18.47
C VAL A 19 20.62 -61.08 -17.56
N ILE A 20 20.92 -60.92 -16.25
CA ILE A 20 20.06 -60.22 -15.32
C ILE A 20 19.93 -58.73 -15.67
N ILE A 21 21.06 -58.06 -15.96
CA ILE A 21 21.07 -56.68 -16.37
C ILE A 21 20.30 -56.49 -17.68
N GLY A 22 20.50 -57.37 -18.68
CA GLY A 22 19.79 -57.37 -19.96
C GLY A 22 18.28 -57.55 -19.80
N LYS A 23 17.86 -58.45 -18.90
CA LYS A 23 16.42 -58.61 -18.54
C LYS A 23 15.88 -57.36 -17.84
N GLY A 24 16.66 -56.73 -16.95
CA GLY A 24 16.29 -55.48 -16.29
C GLY A 24 16.04 -54.36 -17.30
N PHE A 25 16.97 -54.14 -18.26
CA PHE A 25 16.80 -53.17 -19.33
C PHE A 25 15.59 -53.48 -20.20
N LYS A 26 15.40 -54.74 -20.62
CA LYS A 26 14.24 -55.15 -21.40
C LYS A 26 12.93 -54.88 -20.68
N ASN A 27 12.85 -55.19 -19.40
CA ASN A 27 11.66 -54.91 -18.59
C ASN A 27 11.42 -53.42 -18.43
N PHE A 28 12.46 -52.61 -18.24
CA PHE A 28 12.38 -51.16 -18.18
C PHE A 28 11.86 -50.56 -19.50
N PHE A 29 12.42 -50.96 -20.66
CA PHE A 29 11.90 -50.50 -21.94
C PHE A 29 10.48 -50.99 -22.25
N ASN A 30 10.12 -52.19 -21.81
CA ASN A 30 8.75 -52.68 -21.93
C ASN A 30 7.79 -51.88 -21.06
N PHE A 31 8.21 -51.51 -19.83
CA PHE A 31 7.42 -50.64 -18.94
C PHE A 31 7.19 -49.27 -19.55
N ILE A 32 8.24 -48.61 -20.03
CA ILE A 32 8.12 -47.37 -20.75
C ILE A 32 7.20 -47.49 -21.98
N GLY A 33 7.39 -48.53 -22.79
CA GLY A 33 6.54 -48.84 -23.95
C GLY A 33 5.07 -49.08 -23.55
N SER A 34 4.80 -49.66 -22.39
CA SER A 34 3.43 -49.84 -21.91
C SER A 34 2.77 -48.49 -21.51
N ILE A 35 3.53 -47.59 -20.90
CA ILE A 35 3.06 -46.25 -20.57
C ILE A 35 2.71 -45.49 -21.85
N PHE A 36 3.58 -45.49 -22.83
CA PHE A 36 3.30 -44.81 -24.12
C PHE A 36 2.08 -45.40 -24.85
N ARG A 37 1.94 -46.73 -24.84
CA ARG A 37 0.72 -47.39 -25.34
C ARG A 37 -0.54 -46.97 -24.57
N GLY A 38 -0.45 -46.91 -23.25
CA GLY A 38 -1.57 -46.46 -22.38
C GLY A 38 -1.99 -45.03 -22.73
N ILE A 39 -1.02 -44.10 -22.86
CA ILE A 39 -1.25 -42.72 -23.24
C ILE A 39 -1.86 -42.65 -24.65
N PHE A 40 -1.31 -43.39 -25.62
CA PHE A 40 -1.84 -43.45 -26.96
C PHE A 40 -3.29 -43.95 -27.00
N HIS A 41 -3.61 -45.04 -26.30
CA HIS A 41 -4.96 -45.56 -26.20
C HIS A 41 -5.91 -44.56 -25.53
N PHE A 42 -5.44 -43.82 -24.53
CA PHE A 42 -6.23 -42.74 -23.91
C PHE A 42 -6.61 -41.65 -24.93
N PHE A 43 -5.64 -41.18 -25.72
CA PHE A 43 -5.93 -40.21 -26.81
C PHE A 43 -6.87 -40.76 -27.86
N ILE A 44 -6.69 -41.98 -28.28
CA ILE A 44 -7.59 -42.64 -29.25
C ILE A 44 -9.00 -42.76 -28.66
N SER A 45 -9.13 -43.11 -27.38
CA SER A 45 -10.43 -43.22 -26.70
C SER A 45 -11.15 -41.84 -26.67
N ILE A 46 -10.42 -40.77 -26.39
CA ILE A 46 -10.95 -39.40 -26.46
C ILE A 46 -11.43 -39.07 -27.87
N LEU A 47 -10.64 -39.36 -28.89
CA LEU A 47 -11.03 -39.10 -30.29
C LEU A 47 -12.27 -39.88 -30.69
N LEU A 48 -12.34 -41.17 -30.30
CA LEU A 48 -13.51 -42.02 -30.55
C LEU A 48 -14.75 -41.48 -29.83
N PHE A 49 -14.61 -41.03 -28.59
CA PHE A 49 -15.68 -40.40 -27.83
C PHE A 49 -16.20 -39.13 -28.52
N PHE A 50 -15.32 -38.25 -29.00
CA PHE A 50 -15.72 -37.09 -29.76
C PHE A 50 -16.41 -37.49 -31.09
N LYS A 51 -15.87 -38.46 -31.79
CA LYS A 51 -16.49 -38.96 -33.05
C LYS A 51 -17.89 -39.54 -32.81
N GLN A 52 -18.05 -40.34 -31.76
CA GLN A 52 -19.32 -40.99 -31.45
C GLN A 52 -20.38 -40.01 -30.98
N HIS A 53 -20.00 -38.93 -30.28
CA HIS A 53 -20.92 -37.94 -29.71
C HIS A 53 -20.87 -36.61 -30.46
N PHE A 54 -20.24 -36.57 -31.64
CA PHE A 54 -20.02 -35.35 -32.41
C PHE A 54 -21.29 -34.51 -32.58
N LYS A 55 -22.43 -35.14 -32.95
CA LYS A 55 -23.70 -34.43 -33.09
C LYS A 55 -24.17 -33.76 -31.79
N LYS A 56 -23.94 -34.38 -30.65
CA LYS A 56 -24.25 -33.78 -29.34
C LYS A 56 -23.37 -32.58 -29.04
N PHE A 57 -22.06 -32.66 -29.35
CA PHE A 57 -21.16 -31.55 -29.19
C PHE A 57 -21.53 -30.36 -30.11
N VAL A 58 -21.88 -30.63 -31.35
CA VAL A 58 -22.32 -29.57 -32.27
C VAL A 58 -23.58 -28.87 -31.75
N ILE A 59 -24.57 -29.65 -31.29
CA ILE A 59 -25.78 -29.08 -30.71
C ILE A 59 -25.47 -28.26 -29.45
N ALA A 60 -24.67 -28.79 -28.57
CA ALA A 60 -24.23 -28.06 -27.34
C ALA A 60 -23.47 -26.78 -27.67
N ALA A 61 -22.58 -26.83 -28.66
CA ALA A 61 -21.83 -25.64 -29.12
C ALA A 61 -22.76 -24.59 -29.75
N LEU A 62 -23.73 -25.00 -30.55
CA LEU A 62 -24.72 -24.08 -31.10
C LEU A 62 -25.61 -23.43 -30.02
N LEU A 63 -26.11 -24.24 -29.09
CA LEU A 63 -26.93 -23.71 -27.97
C LEU A 63 -26.08 -22.77 -27.09
N GLY A 64 -24.84 -23.17 -26.75
CA GLY A 64 -23.91 -22.33 -25.97
C GLY A 64 -23.55 -21.05 -26.72
N GLY A 65 -23.33 -21.13 -28.04
CA GLY A 65 -23.08 -19.95 -28.89
C GLY A 65 -24.27 -18.98 -28.95
N ILE A 66 -25.50 -19.49 -29.06
CA ILE A 66 -26.72 -18.64 -29.06
C ILE A 66 -26.86 -17.97 -27.70
N VAL A 67 -26.74 -18.71 -26.60
CA VAL A 67 -26.80 -18.14 -25.23
C VAL A 67 -25.69 -17.15 -25.01
N GLY A 68 -24.44 -17.47 -25.41
CA GLY A 68 -23.31 -16.55 -25.31
C GLY A 68 -23.49 -15.25 -26.10
N ALA A 69 -23.99 -15.36 -27.35
CA ALA A 69 -24.28 -14.20 -28.17
C ALA A 69 -25.43 -13.34 -27.59
N TYR A 70 -26.42 -13.98 -26.99
CA TYR A 70 -27.51 -13.25 -26.29
C TYR A 70 -26.96 -12.50 -25.07
N LEU A 71 -26.17 -13.14 -24.23
CA LEU A 71 -25.56 -12.49 -23.05
C LEU A 71 -24.60 -11.36 -23.44
N GLU A 72 -23.81 -11.53 -24.49
CA GLU A 72 -22.92 -10.49 -25.02
C GLU A 72 -23.70 -9.30 -25.58
N SER A 73 -24.81 -9.56 -26.29
CA SER A 73 -25.64 -8.50 -26.86
C SER A 73 -26.36 -7.65 -25.79
N ASP A 74 -26.59 -8.21 -24.61
CA ASP A 74 -27.15 -7.49 -23.44
C ASP A 74 -26.09 -6.82 -22.57
N SER A 75 -24.81 -7.07 -22.87
CA SER A 75 -23.67 -6.47 -22.19
C SER A 75 -23.47 -5.04 -22.67
N GLU A 76 -23.72 -4.07 -21.79
CA GLU A 76 -23.43 -2.65 -22.08
C GLU A 76 -21.92 -2.39 -21.97
N ASP A 77 -21.37 -1.66 -22.95
CA ASP A 77 -19.99 -1.16 -22.86
C ASP A 77 -19.82 -0.35 -21.57
N ARG A 78 -18.74 -0.60 -20.84
CA ARG A 78 -18.40 0.13 -19.62
C ARG A 78 -16.99 0.70 -19.73
N TYR A 79 -16.92 1.97 -19.47
CA TYR A 79 -15.67 2.71 -19.36
C TYR A 79 -15.40 2.99 -17.90
N GLY A 80 -14.15 2.83 -17.46
CA GLY A 80 -13.70 3.15 -16.11
C GLY A 80 -12.71 4.31 -16.12
N SER A 81 -12.78 5.16 -15.10
CA SER A 81 -11.78 6.19 -14.84
C SER A 81 -11.40 6.16 -13.38
N ASN A 82 -10.11 6.31 -13.10
CA ASN A 82 -9.55 6.32 -11.75
C ASN A 82 -9.04 7.71 -11.41
N LEU A 83 -9.33 8.14 -10.18
CA LEU A 83 -8.85 9.40 -9.62
C LEU A 83 -8.14 9.12 -8.30
N LEU A 84 -6.81 9.32 -8.29
CA LEU A 84 -6.00 9.20 -7.08
C LEU A 84 -6.10 10.51 -6.29
N VAL A 85 -6.47 10.42 -5.01
CA VAL A 85 -6.63 11.57 -4.12
C VAL A 85 -5.92 11.36 -2.79
N GLN A 86 -5.47 12.48 -2.21
CA GLN A 86 -4.95 12.53 -0.85
C GLN A 86 -5.80 13.50 -0.02
N PRO A 87 -6.77 12.98 0.77
CA PRO A 87 -7.59 13.83 1.63
C PRO A 87 -6.75 14.42 2.76
N ASN A 88 -6.89 15.71 3.01
CA ASN A 88 -6.24 16.42 4.09
C ASN A 88 -7.25 16.85 5.16
N PHE A 89 -6.77 17.36 6.30
CA PHE A 89 -7.61 17.90 7.37
C PHE A 89 -8.70 16.95 7.90
N LYS A 90 -8.40 15.64 7.90
CA LYS A 90 -9.34 14.57 8.34
C LYS A 90 -10.64 14.53 7.50
N SER A 91 -10.56 14.93 6.23
CA SER A 91 -11.70 14.94 5.32
C SER A 91 -12.00 13.57 4.66
N THR A 92 -11.18 12.55 4.91
CA THR A 92 -11.31 11.20 4.32
C THR A 92 -12.72 10.64 4.49
N LEU A 93 -13.25 10.65 5.72
CA LEU A 93 -14.59 10.12 6.00
C LEU A 93 -15.68 10.85 5.21
N GLN A 94 -15.59 12.18 5.07
CA GLN A 94 -16.54 12.95 4.27
C GLN A 94 -16.47 12.56 2.80
N LEU A 95 -15.26 12.39 2.26
CA LEU A 95 -15.07 11.93 0.89
C LEU A 95 -15.72 10.55 0.66
N TYR A 96 -15.47 9.59 1.55
CA TYR A 96 -16.11 8.26 1.48
C TYR A 96 -17.64 8.34 1.52
N LYS A 97 -18.20 9.19 2.38
CA LYS A 97 -19.65 9.41 2.46
C LYS A 97 -20.21 10.04 1.19
N ASN A 98 -19.51 11.00 0.60
CA ASN A 98 -19.91 11.61 -0.66
C ASN A 98 -19.90 10.58 -1.81
N ILE A 99 -18.84 9.79 -1.94
CA ILE A 99 -18.74 8.74 -2.98
C ILE A 99 -19.82 7.67 -2.77
N SER A 100 -20.04 7.23 -1.54
CA SER A 100 -21.13 6.30 -1.22
C SER A 100 -22.50 6.87 -1.59
N TYR A 101 -22.74 8.15 -1.31
CA TYR A 101 -23.97 8.83 -1.67
C TYR A 101 -24.16 8.88 -3.19
N TYR A 102 -23.12 9.22 -3.96
CA TYR A 102 -23.22 9.20 -5.43
C TYR A 102 -23.52 7.81 -5.96
N ASN A 103 -22.91 6.77 -5.40
CA ASN A 103 -23.18 5.40 -5.77
C ASN A 103 -24.62 4.97 -5.46
N GLU A 104 -25.17 5.41 -4.33
CA GLU A 104 -26.59 5.15 -4.00
C GLU A 104 -27.54 5.90 -4.96
N LEU A 105 -27.22 7.11 -5.38
CA LEU A 105 -28.01 7.82 -6.40
C LEU A 105 -28.00 7.09 -7.74
N VAL A 106 -26.86 6.51 -8.12
CA VAL A 106 -26.76 5.67 -9.33
C VAL A 106 -27.64 4.43 -9.20
N LYS A 107 -27.56 3.70 -8.09
CA LYS A 107 -28.39 2.50 -7.84
C LYS A 107 -29.89 2.80 -7.82
N GLN A 108 -30.27 3.98 -7.34
CA GLN A 108 -31.66 4.43 -7.29
C GLN A 108 -32.13 5.11 -8.59
N GLU A 109 -31.28 5.15 -9.61
CA GLU A 109 -31.56 5.79 -10.91
C GLU A 109 -32.01 7.26 -10.79
N LYS A 110 -31.43 8.01 -9.83
CA LYS A 110 -31.72 9.43 -9.60
C LYS A 110 -31.00 10.33 -10.60
N VAL A 111 -31.25 10.10 -11.88
CA VAL A 111 -30.57 10.73 -13.02
C VAL A 111 -30.60 12.26 -12.95
N LEU A 112 -31.75 12.87 -12.65
CA LEU A 112 -31.86 14.34 -12.57
C LEU A 112 -30.98 14.94 -11.46
N LEU A 113 -30.86 14.23 -10.33
CA LEU A 113 -30.05 14.68 -9.21
C LEU A 113 -28.55 14.52 -9.51
N LEU A 114 -28.17 13.41 -10.15
CA LEU A 114 -26.78 13.20 -10.62
C LEU A 114 -26.41 14.27 -11.67
N ALA A 115 -27.28 14.57 -12.63
CA ALA A 115 -27.08 15.61 -13.62
C ALA A 115 -26.85 16.98 -12.97
N SER A 116 -27.64 17.31 -11.96
CA SER A 116 -27.51 18.56 -11.19
C SER A 116 -26.21 18.62 -10.38
N ILE A 117 -25.85 17.53 -9.67
CA ILE A 117 -24.64 17.49 -8.82
C ILE A 117 -23.38 17.61 -9.66
N PHE A 118 -23.29 16.85 -10.76
CA PHE A 118 -22.10 16.81 -11.61
C PHE A 118 -22.10 17.87 -12.72
N ASN A 119 -23.19 18.64 -12.84
CA ASN A 119 -23.38 19.64 -13.90
C ASN A 119 -23.14 19.06 -15.30
N ILE A 120 -23.74 17.89 -15.54
CA ILE A 120 -23.69 17.15 -16.81
C ILE A 120 -25.10 16.95 -17.37
N ASP A 121 -25.19 16.65 -18.68
CA ASP A 121 -26.45 16.33 -19.31
C ASP A 121 -27.09 15.06 -18.71
N THR A 122 -28.43 15.01 -18.73
CA THR A 122 -29.20 13.88 -18.21
C THR A 122 -28.89 12.56 -18.92
N LEU A 123 -28.58 12.62 -20.23
CA LEU A 123 -28.13 11.43 -20.97
C LEU A 123 -26.82 10.88 -20.42
N LYS A 124 -25.84 11.77 -20.16
CA LYS A 124 -24.55 11.40 -19.55
C LYS A 124 -24.74 10.91 -18.12
N ALA A 125 -25.59 11.56 -17.35
CA ALA A 125 -25.90 11.18 -15.97
C ALA A 125 -26.55 9.78 -15.89
N SER A 126 -27.42 9.42 -16.83
CA SER A 126 -28.01 8.07 -16.93
C SER A 126 -26.98 6.99 -17.29
N GLY A 127 -25.87 7.39 -17.91
CA GLY A 127 -24.76 6.52 -18.23
C GLY A 127 -23.84 6.20 -17.06
N LEU A 128 -23.92 6.91 -15.93
CA LEU A 128 -23.14 6.60 -14.73
C LEU A 128 -23.61 5.27 -14.13
N LYS A 129 -22.67 4.36 -13.84
CA LYS A 129 -22.96 3.00 -13.39
C LYS A 129 -22.47 2.70 -11.99
N LYS A 130 -21.31 3.25 -11.59
CA LYS A 130 -20.69 2.96 -10.29
C LYS A 130 -19.79 4.09 -9.83
N PHE A 131 -19.81 4.34 -8.53
CA PHE A 131 -18.80 5.10 -7.81
C PHE A 131 -18.26 4.24 -6.69
N GLU A 132 -16.95 4.14 -6.60
CA GLU A 132 -16.26 3.37 -5.56
C GLU A 132 -15.04 4.13 -5.08
N ILE A 133 -14.70 3.99 -3.81
CA ILE A 133 -13.48 4.52 -3.24
C ILE A 133 -12.82 3.44 -2.40
N THR A 134 -11.53 3.24 -2.61
CA THR A 134 -10.72 2.27 -1.87
C THR A 134 -9.41 2.89 -1.44
N PRO A 135 -8.84 2.50 -0.29
CA PRO A 135 -7.52 2.97 0.11
C PRO A 135 -6.44 2.33 -0.78
N VAL A 136 -5.40 3.09 -1.08
CA VAL A 136 -4.17 2.54 -1.64
C VAL A 136 -3.34 1.99 -0.48
N ILE A 137 -3.39 0.67 -0.29
CA ILE A 137 -2.74 0.00 0.83
C ILE A 137 -1.23 0.16 0.74
N ASN A 138 -0.64 0.84 1.73
CA ASN A 138 0.80 1.04 1.85
C ASN A 138 1.22 0.77 3.31
N ASN A 139 2.05 -0.25 3.52
CA ASN A 139 2.54 -0.58 4.86
C ASN A 139 3.37 0.55 5.49
N ASN A 140 4.01 1.40 4.70
CA ASN A 140 4.76 2.55 5.22
C ASN A 140 3.84 3.58 5.89
N ASP A 141 2.58 3.70 5.46
CA ASP A 141 1.62 4.60 6.10
C ASP A 141 1.33 4.15 7.53
N ILE A 142 1.20 2.83 7.75
CA ILE A 142 0.99 2.25 9.07
C ILE A 142 2.21 2.48 9.96
N ILE A 143 3.43 2.24 9.43
CA ILE A 143 4.69 2.44 10.16
C ILE A 143 4.85 3.91 10.55
N ASN A 144 4.70 4.83 9.61
CA ASN A 144 4.83 6.26 9.86
C ASN A 144 3.78 6.77 10.87
N ALA A 145 2.55 6.26 10.79
CA ALA A 145 1.50 6.62 11.75
C ALA A 145 1.80 6.08 13.15
N TYR A 146 2.37 4.88 13.26
CA TYR A 146 2.79 4.32 14.54
C TYR A 146 3.98 5.09 15.13
N ASP A 147 4.96 5.48 14.34
CA ASP A 147 6.09 6.30 14.78
C ASP A 147 5.61 7.65 15.33
N GLN A 148 4.69 8.31 14.62
CA GLN A 148 4.07 9.55 15.11
C GLN A 148 3.26 9.32 16.41
N PHE A 149 2.53 8.21 16.51
CA PHE A 149 1.80 7.85 17.72
C PHE A 149 2.75 7.72 18.92
N ILE A 150 3.86 6.99 18.78
CA ILE A 150 4.86 6.83 19.86
C ILE A 150 5.42 8.18 20.32
N LEU A 151 5.63 9.12 19.40
CA LEU A 151 6.16 10.46 19.74
C LEU A 151 5.15 11.36 20.47
N THR A 152 3.85 11.07 20.36
CA THR A 152 2.77 11.90 20.92
C THR A 152 2.21 11.40 22.24
N VAL A 153 2.45 10.13 22.60
CA VAL A 153 1.92 9.51 23.81
C VAL A 153 3.00 9.31 24.87
N ASP A 154 2.57 9.13 26.12
CA ASP A 154 3.49 8.87 27.23
C ASP A 154 4.10 7.45 27.17
N THR A 155 5.22 7.27 27.89
CA THR A 155 5.99 6.02 27.90
C THR A 155 5.18 4.82 28.42
N LEU A 156 4.22 5.02 29.32
CA LEU A 156 3.37 3.94 29.84
C LEU A 156 2.42 3.44 28.76
N THR A 157 1.83 4.37 28.00
CA THR A 157 0.95 4.03 26.87
C THR A 157 1.72 3.28 25.79
N VAL A 158 2.93 3.75 25.43
CA VAL A 158 3.81 3.06 24.47
C VAL A 158 4.13 1.64 24.91
N SER A 159 4.41 1.41 26.21
CA SER A 159 4.74 0.09 26.72
C SER A 159 3.56 -0.89 26.71
N SER A 160 2.34 -0.37 26.79
CA SER A 160 1.10 -1.16 26.83
C SER A 160 0.46 -1.40 25.46
N TYR A 161 0.85 -0.63 24.44
CA TYR A 161 0.22 -0.66 23.10
C TYR A 161 1.26 -0.89 21.99
N ASN A 162 1.39 -2.15 21.58
CA ASN A 162 2.41 -2.56 20.60
C ASN A 162 1.97 -2.31 19.14
N PHE A 163 2.93 -2.41 18.20
CA PHE A 163 2.70 -2.22 16.77
C PHE A 163 1.59 -3.10 16.20
N ASN A 164 1.46 -4.36 16.63
CA ASN A 164 0.43 -5.25 16.11
C ASN A 164 -0.98 -4.80 16.53
N GLN A 165 -1.13 -4.31 17.76
CA GLN A 165 -2.39 -3.73 18.23
C GLN A 165 -2.71 -2.44 17.47
N PHE A 166 -1.73 -1.57 17.25
CA PHE A 166 -1.88 -0.37 16.41
C PHE A 166 -2.31 -0.74 15.00
N LYS A 167 -1.64 -1.69 14.36
CA LYS A 167 -1.97 -2.15 13.01
C LYS A 167 -3.40 -2.67 12.89
N THR A 168 -3.93 -3.36 13.91
CA THR A 168 -5.32 -3.85 13.89
C THR A 168 -6.36 -2.74 14.07
N SER A 169 -5.97 -1.60 14.66
CA SER A 169 -6.84 -0.42 14.79
C SER A 169 -6.79 0.51 13.57
N PHE A 170 -5.82 0.29 12.68
CA PHE A 170 -5.66 1.08 11.45
C PHE A 170 -6.77 0.73 10.47
N THR A 171 -7.48 1.72 10.02
CA THR A 171 -8.66 1.56 9.16
C THR A 171 -8.40 2.06 7.75
N ASP A 172 -9.31 1.76 6.83
CA ASP A 172 -9.24 2.24 5.44
C ASP A 172 -9.16 3.78 5.36
N TYR A 173 -9.67 4.49 6.36
CA TYR A 173 -9.67 5.96 6.40
C TYR A 173 -8.31 6.56 6.80
N ASP A 174 -7.42 5.75 7.34
CA ASP A 174 -6.13 6.21 7.89
C ASP A 174 -5.00 6.19 6.84
N TYR A 175 -5.22 5.53 5.69
CA TYR A 175 -4.26 5.58 4.58
C TYR A 175 -4.19 6.98 3.98
N LYS A 176 -3.02 7.34 3.44
CA LYS A 176 -2.79 8.67 2.85
C LYS A 176 -3.45 8.82 1.48
N LEU A 177 -3.37 7.79 0.65
CA LEU A 177 -3.85 7.81 -0.72
C LEU A 177 -5.09 6.94 -0.88
N HIS A 178 -6.04 7.43 -1.66
CA HIS A 178 -7.27 6.71 -2.00
C HIS A 178 -7.51 6.77 -3.49
N ASP A 179 -7.98 5.65 -4.06
CA ASP A 179 -8.36 5.54 -5.46
C ASP A 179 -9.89 5.59 -5.58
N ILE A 180 -10.38 6.55 -6.35
CA ILE A 180 -11.80 6.69 -6.68
C ILE A 180 -12.00 6.15 -8.07
N VAL A 181 -12.80 5.10 -8.20
CA VAL A 181 -13.17 4.48 -9.46
C VAL A 181 -14.57 4.91 -9.85
N VAL A 182 -14.74 5.41 -11.06
CA VAL A 182 -16.03 5.74 -11.64
C VAL A 182 -16.22 4.92 -12.90
N GLU A 183 -17.34 4.19 -12.98
CA GLU A 183 -17.73 3.44 -14.17
C GLU A 183 -18.91 4.11 -14.86
N ALA A 184 -18.88 4.20 -16.18
CA ALA A 184 -19.92 4.79 -16.98
C ALA A 184 -20.06 4.11 -18.34
N LYS A 185 -21.24 4.25 -18.96
CA LYS A 185 -21.54 3.79 -20.31
C LYS A 185 -20.86 4.66 -21.39
N TYR A 186 -20.64 5.94 -21.11
CA TYR A 186 -20.07 6.91 -22.06
C TYR A 186 -18.72 7.40 -21.55
N ASN A 187 -17.73 7.41 -22.43
CA ASN A 187 -16.36 7.80 -22.07
C ASN A 187 -16.17 9.32 -21.86
N ASP A 188 -17.05 10.12 -22.42
CA ASP A 188 -16.99 11.58 -22.34
C ASP A 188 -17.59 12.16 -21.04
N VAL A 189 -18.18 11.30 -20.21
CA VAL A 189 -18.78 11.70 -18.93
C VAL A 189 -17.75 12.06 -17.87
N PHE A 190 -16.53 11.53 -17.99
CA PHE A 190 -15.49 11.74 -16.97
C PHE A 190 -14.93 13.15 -16.91
N ASN A 191 -15.13 13.94 -17.98
CA ASN A 191 -14.64 15.30 -18.04
C ASN A 191 -15.28 16.19 -16.96
N GLY A 192 -14.47 16.57 -15.96
CA GLY A 192 -14.91 17.47 -14.89
C GLY A 192 -15.52 16.79 -13.66
N LEU A 193 -15.74 15.46 -13.66
CA LEU A 193 -16.20 14.73 -12.47
C LEU A 193 -15.19 14.86 -11.32
N ASP A 194 -13.90 14.83 -11.62
CA ASP A 194 -12.80 15.05 -10.70
C ASP A 194 -12.97 16.35 -9.92
N LYS A 195 -13.23 17.44 -10.62
CA LYS A 195 -13.41 18.77 -10.02
C LYS A 195 -14.62 18.80 -9.08
N VAL A 196 -15.73 18.19 -9.47
CA VAL A 196 -16.95 18.16 -8.64
C VAL A 196 -16.73 17.29 -7.39
N ILE A 197 -16.12 16.13 -7.55
CA ILE A 197 -15.81 15.24 -6.42
C ILE A 197 -14.90 15.96 -5.41
N ILE A 198 -13.83 16.58 -5.89
CA ILE A 198 -12.90 17.33 -5.04
C ILE A 198 -13.61 18.55 -4.40
N ALA A 199 -14.37 19.31 -5.18
CA ALA A 199 -15.11 20.47 -4.70
C ALA A 199 -16.14 20.12 -3.61
N SER A 200 -16.73 18.94 -3.67
CA SER A 200 -17.69 18.46 -2.66
C SER A 200 -17.11 18.33 -1.25
N VAL A 201 -15.79 18.19 -1.15
CA VAL A 201 -15.06 18.17 0.13
C VAL A 201 -14.49 19.57 0.44
N ILE A 202 -13.83 20.20 -0.52
CA ILE A 202 -13.16 21.50 -0.31
C ILE A 202 -14.14 22.62 0.01
N ASN A 203 -15.29 22.65 -0.65
CA ASN A 203 -16.31 23.69 -0.44
C ASN A 203 -17.17 23.47 0.81
N ASN A 204 -16.80 22.51 1.65
CA ASN A 204 -17.46 22.31 2.93
C ASN A 204 -16.94 23.35 3.95
N ASN A 205 -17.85 24.18 4.49
CA ASN A 205 -17.53 25.24 5.44
C ASN A 205 -16.71 24.75 6.66
N TYR A 206 -16.91 23.52 7.10
CA TYR A 206 -16.19 22.95 8.22
C TYR A 206 -14.69 22.75 7.85
N PHE A 207 -14.41 22.13 6.71
CA PHE A 207 -13.02 21.87 6.30
C PHE A 207 -12.31 23.14 5.86
N ASP A 208 -13.01 24.09 5.24
CA ASP A 208 -12.46 25.43 4.93
C ASP A 208 -12.04 26.15 6.22
N ARG A 209 -12.87 26.08 7.26
CA ARG A 209 -12.53 26.65 8.56
C ARG A 209 -11.33 25.96 9.21
N ILE A 210 -11.26 24.62 9.18
CA ILE A 210 -10.12 23.87 9.71
C ILE A 210 -8.84 24.25 8.96
N LYS A 211 -8.90 24.29 7.62
CA LYS A 211 -7.78 24.71 6.77
C LYS A 211 -7.27 26.10 7.14
N LYS A 212 -8.17 27.09 7.29
CA LYS A 212 -7.80 28.46 7.68
C LYS A 212 -7.13 28.47 9.06
N LEU A 213 -7.72 27.83 10.06
CA LEU A 213 -7.15 27.76 11.40
C LEU A 213 -5.77 27.07 11.41
N THR A 214 -5.62 26.00 10.65
CA THR A 214 -4.33 25.30 10.55
C THR A 214 -3.27 26.20 9.92
N ASN A 215 -3.59 26.87 8.81
CA ASN A 215 -2.65 27.78 8.14
C ASN A 215 -2.28 28.98 9.03
N GLU A 216 -3.24 29.56 9.75
CA GLU A 216 -2.99 30.63 10.71
C GLU A 216 -2.06 30.15 11.84
N ASN A 217 -2.29 28.95 12.38
CA ASN A 217 -1.43 28.38 13.40
C ASN A 217 -0.01 28.10 12.90
N LEU A 218 0.14 27.53 11.69
CA LEU A 218 1.44 27.29 11.07
C LEU A 218 2.20 28.60 10.85
N THR A 219 1.55 29.62 10.29
CA THR A 219 2.14 30.95 10.09
C THR A 219 2.60 31.58 11.40
N ARG A 220 1.77 31.47 12.46
CA ARG A 220 2.14 31.97 13.79
C ARG A 220 3.31 31.19 14.37
N THR A 221 3.33 29.88 14.24
CA THR A 221 4.41 29.02 14.75
C THR A 221 5.71 29.32 14.01
N ASP A 222 5.68 29.46 12.68
CA ASP A 222 6.84 29.87 11.87
C ASP A 222 7.42 31.22 12.37
N SER A 223 6.54 32.21 12.58
CA SER A 223 6.97 33.52 13.09
C SER A 223 7.62 33.44 14.47
N LEU A 224 7.03 32.66 15.40
CA LEU A 224 7.56 32.47 16.74
C LEU A 224 8.91 31.74 16.74
N LEU A 225 9.06 30.71 15.89
CA LEU A 225 10.32 29.99 15.75
C LEU A 225 11.43 30.88 15.19
N ARG A 226 11.14 31.69 14.17
CA ARG A 226 12.09 32.68 13.62
C ARG A 226 12.52 33.73 14.65
N GLU A 227 11.57 34.24 15.43
CA GLU A 227 11.85 35.16 16.52
C GLU A 227 12.73 34.50 17.60
N SER A 228 12.46 33.23 17.94
CA SER A 228 13.26 32.46 18.88
C SER A 228 14.69 32.23 18.36
N LEU A 229 14.84 31.99 17.07
CA LEU A 229 16.16 31.85 16.41
C LEU A 229 16.98 33.13 16.55
N ILE A 230 16.38 34.29 16.30
CA ILE A 230 17.04 35.61 16.48
C ILE A 230 17.47 35.81 17.95
N LYS A 231 16.63 35.41 18.91
CA LYS A 231 16.99 35.50 20.34
C LYS A 231 18.14 34.58 20.69
N VAL A 232 18.17 33.33 20.19
CA VAL A 232 19.28 32.39 20.41
C VAL A 232 20.57 32.95 19.81
N ASP A 233 20.52 33.49 18.59
CA ASP A 233 21.70 34.10 17.96
C ASP A 233 22.19 35.33 18.75
N SER A 234 21.29 36.16 19.23
CA SER A 234 21.68 37.30 20.09
C SER A 234 22.32 36.85 21.39
N LEU A 235 21.81 35.80 22.04
CA LEU A 235 22.41 35.22 23.23
C LEU A 235 23.81 34.65 22.93
N ARG A 236 23.99 33.99 21.80
CA ARG A 236 25.29 33.47 21.34
C ARG A 236 26.30 34.57 21.16
N GLN A 237 25.92 35.70 20.56
CA GLN A 237 26.79 36.86 20.38
C GLN A 237 27.22 37.47 21.73
N VAL A 238 26.30 37.62 22.67
CA VAL A 238 26.59 38.09 24.02
C VAL A 238 27.55 37.14 24.73
N TYR A 239 27.31 35.86 24.65
CA TYR A 239 28.14 34.81 25.25
C TYR A 239 29.57 34.83 24.70
N MET A 240 29.74 34.88 23.38
CA MET A 240 31.05 35.00 22.73
C MET A 240 31.78 36.26 23.17
N ARG A 241 31.09 37.40 23.33
CA ARG A 241 31.70 38.65 23.81
C ARG A 241 32.22 38.50 25.25
N VAL A 242 31.41 37.91 26.13
CA VAL A 242 31.79 37.66 27.52
C VAL A 242 33.04 36.77 27.60
N MET A 243 33.07 35.67 26.83
CA MET A 243 34.26 34.79 26.75
C MET A 243 35.50 35.50 26.26
N LEU A 244 35.37 36.36 25.24
CA LEU A 244 36.47 37.15 24.74
C LEU A 244 36.96 38.17 25.77
N GLU A 245 36.08 38.75 26.56
CA GLU A 245 36.47 39.68 27.64
C GLU A 245 37.11 38.93 28.82
N GLU A 246 36.62 37.76 29.17
CA GLU A 246 37.21 36.90 30.20
C GLU A 246 38.61 36.39 29.77
N SER A 247 38.80 36.03 28.52
CA SER A 247 40.10 35.60 27.99
C SER A 247 41.17 36.71 27.94
N LYS A 248 40.74 37.98 27.95
CA LYS A 248 41.65 39.15 27.98
C LYS A 248 42.06 39.59 29.40
N LYS A 249 41.39 39.09 30.44
CA LYS A 249 41.77 39.37 31.83
C LYS A 249 43.06 38.56 32.13
N GLU A 250 44.20 39.25 32.23
CA GLU A 250 45.43 38.63 32.68
C GLU A 250 45.19 37.98 34.06
N PHE A 251 45.67 36.76 34.19
CA PHE A 251 45.55 35.92 35.39
C PHE A 251 46.46 36.51 36.50
N THR A 252 45.95 37.45 37.27
CA THR A 252 46.62 37.92 38.48
C THR A 252 45.92 37.31 39.68
N GLY A 253 46.31 36.08 40.03
CA GLY A 253 45.84 35.44 41.27
C GLY A 253 45.52 33.96 41.11
N THR A 254 45.89 33.17 42.11
CA THR A 254 45.58 31.75 42.24
C THR A 254 44.06 31.56 42.34
N SER A 255 43.43 31.25 41.23
CA SER A 255 42.02 30.81 41.21
C SER A 255 42.00 29.33 41.51
N ILE A 256 41.45 28.96 42.65
CA ILE A 256 41.05 27.58 42.92
C ILE A 256 39.78 27.35 42.11
N ASP A 257 39.91 26.62 40.97
CA ASP A 257 38.78 26.18 40.14
C ASP A 257 37.99 25.12 40.88
N LEU A 258 36.96 25.57 41.58
CA LEU A 258 35.95 24.71 42.20
C LEU A 258 34.77 24.54 41.21
N GLY A 259 34.97 23.89 40.06
CA GLY A 259 33.89 23.42 39.24
C GLY A 259 33.86 23.88 37.80
N GLY A 260 34.88 23.58 37.03
CA GLY A 260 35.04 23.89 35.61
C GLY A 260 34.11 23.15 34.62
N SER A 261 32.89 22.86 35.00
CA SER A 261 31.94 22.11 34.11
C SER A 261 30.74 22.93 33.62
N LYS A 262 30.56 24.19 34.09
CA LYS A 262 29.32 24.96 33.80
C LYS A 262 29.32 25.75 32.48
N THR A 263 30.47 26.06 31.90
CA THR A 263 30.56 26.89 30.70
C THR A 263 30.27 26.08 29.42
N THR A 264 30.82 24.90 29.31
CA THR A 264 30.64 23.99 28.17
C THR A 264 29.21 23.48 28.04
N THR A 265 28.47 23.37 29.14
CA THR A 265 27.06 22.90 29.13
C THR A 265 26.14 23.93 28.51
N LYS A 266 26.33 25.23 28.72
CA LYS A 266 25.47 26.30 28.17
C LYS A 266 25.64 26.50 26.67
N GLU A 267 26.86 26.32 26.14
CA GLU A 267 27.07 26.33 24.69
C GLU A 267 26.37 25.18 23.99
N ILE A 268 26.49 23.98 24.55
CA ILE A 268 25.81 22.79 24.01
C ILE A 268 24.31 22.96 24.04
N GLU A 269 23.74 23.53 25.11
CA GLU A 269 22.29 23.82 25.21
C GLU A 269 21.84 24.84 24.15
N LEU A 270 22.61 25.92 23.90
CA LEU A 270 22.29 26.90 22.87
C LEU A 270 22.35 26.27 21.46
N PHE A 271 23.38 25.45 21.19
CA PHE A 271 23.44 24.72 19.91
C PHE A 271 22.32 23.70 19.73
N SER A 272 21.97 22.95 20.77
CA SER A 272 20.91 21.99 20.72
C SER A 272 19.53 22.66 20.50
N THR A 273 19.34 23.85 21.07
CA THR A 273 18.12 24.66 20.88
C THR A 273 18.04 25.17 19.46
N ASP A 274 19.13 25.67 18.89
CA ASP A 274 19.23 26.13 17.51
C ASP A 274 18.88 25.01 16.51
N ILE A 275 19.47 23.82 16.71
CA ILE A 275 19.17 22.64 15.88
C ILE A 275 17.70 22.28 15.95
N LYS A 276 17.11 22.20 17.14
CA LYS A 276 15.67 21.87 17.32
C LYS A 276 14.75 22.87 16.63
N ILE A 277 15.03 24.19 16.77
CA ILE A 277 14.24 25.21 16.10
C ILE A 277 14.32 25.07 14.58
N ASN A 278 15.53 24.80 14.03
CA ASN A 278 15.70 24.59 12.59
C ASN A 278 15.02 23.30 12.10
N GLU A 279 15.04 22.23 12.88
CA GLU A 279 14.29 21.01 12.58
C GLU A 279 12.78 21.28 12.54
N GLU A 280 12.22 21.99 13.52
CA GLU A 280 10.82 22.35 13.56
C GLU A 280 10.41 23.29 12.40
N LEU A 281 11.27 24.25 12.03
CA LEU A 281 11.06 25.08 10.85
C LEU A 281 11.05 24.27 9.57
N GLY A 282 11.88 23.24 9.46
CA GLY A 282 11.91 22.33 8.31
C GLY A 282 10.64 21.46 8.19
N LEU A 283 9.93 21.23 9.29
CA LEU A 283 8.65 20.49 9.28
C LEU A 283 7.45 21.35 8.88
N ILE A 284 7.57 22.67 8.97
CA ILE A 284 6.51 23.64 8.64
C ILE A 284 6.59 24.08 7.18
N ALA A 285 7.81 24.07 6.59
CA ALA A 285 8.07 24.48 5.20
C ALA A 285 7.59 23.42 4.20
#